data_a889daf7adc688e5e2e0966a4317418f
#
_entry.id   a889daf7adc688e5e2e0966a4317418f
#
_cell.length_a   1.000
_cell.length_b   1.000
_cell.length_c   1.000
_cell.angle_alpha   90.00
_cell.angle_beta   90.00
_cell.angle_gamma   90.00
#
_symmetry.space_group_name_H-M   'P 1'
#
loop_
_entity.id
_entity.type
_entity.pdbx_description
1 polymer ?
#
loop_
_entity_poly.entity_id
_entity_poly.type
_entity_poly.pdbx_seq_one_letter_code
_entity_poly.pdbx_strand_id
1 'polypeptide(L)'
;KDEHLFFRDGKYLNAKDEKGGKVFWSRGNGWVLGGLAEVLKYLPEEDKKYRPFYEQLLQEMSEKIASLQREDGYWRTNLLNADIYPMPETSGTGLFTYAIMYGINQGILPADKYLPIVRKGWDAMVKAVNTEGKVGWTQMVAQKPGKVVKKDTRAYSVGSLLMIASELYRYLDNNK
;
A
#
# COMPACT_ATOMS: atom_id res chain seq x y z
N LYS A 1 6.62 -17.07 -1.87
CA LYS A 1 5.41 -17.59 -2.51
C LYS A 1 4.25 -17.65 -1.53
N ASP A 2 4.42 -18.12 -0.30
CA ASP A 2 3.32 -18.38 0.64
C ASP A 2 2.72 -17.13 1.30
N GLU A 3 3.44 -16.01 1.29
CA GLU A 3 3.00 -14.77 1.94
C GLU A 3 2.39 -13.75 0.97
N HIS A 4 2.50 -13.96 -0.35
CA HIS A 4 2.13 -12.97 -1.38
C HIS A 4 2.71 -11.57 -1.11
N LEU A 5 3.89 -11.53 -0.49
CA LEU A 5 4.68 -10.34 -0.18
C LEU A 5 6.10 -10.47 -0.72
N PHE A 6 6.73 -9.34 -0.95
CA PHE A 6 8.08 -9.27 -1.51
C PHE A 6 9.11 -8.88 -0.45
N PHE A 7 10.20 -9.62 -0.40
CA PHE A 7 11.40 -9.17 0.29
C PHE A 7 11.98 -7.97 -0.47
N ARG A 8 12.57 -7.02 0.26
CA ARG A 8 13.20 -5.87 -0.37
C ARG A 8 14.29 -6.27 -1.38
N ASP A 9 15.15 -7.20 -0.99
CA ASP A 9 16.22 -7.75 -1.80
C ASP A 9 16.72 -9.08 -1.20
N GLY A 10 17.72 -9.71 -1.84
CA GLY A 10 18.27 -11.00 -1.44
C GLY A 10 18.81 -11.07 -0.01
N LYS A 11 19.23 -9.93 0.58
CA LYS A 11 19.72 -9.89 1.97
C LYS A 11 18.64 -10.21 3.00
N TYR A 12 17.37 -9.99 2.63
CA TYR A 12 16.23 -10.19 3.54
C TYR A 12 15.59 -11.57 3.42
N LEU A 13 15.99 -12.42 2.48
CA LEU A 13 15.43 -13.78 2.31
C LEU A 13 15.53 -14.63 3.59
N ASN A 14 16.64 -14.51 4.31
CA ASN A 14 16.89 -15.22 5.55
C ASN A 14 16.92 -14.32 6.79
N ALA A 15 16.72 -13.02 6.61
CA ALA A 15 16.68 -12.07 7.72
C ALA A 15 15.43 -12.31 8.58
N LYS A 16 15.63 -12.12 9.89
CA LYS A 16 14.56 -12.21 10.87
C LYS A 16 14.38 -10.87 11.57
N ASP A 17 13.16 -10.56 11.93
CA ASP A 17 12.86 -9.43 12.81
C ASP A 17 13.09 -9.79 14.30
N GLU A 18 12.85 -8.84 15.19
CA GLU A 18 13.06 -8.98 16.65
C GLU A 18 12.21 -10.09 17.29
N LYS A 19 11.15 -10.56 16.62
CA LYS A 19 10.28 -11.67 17.04
C LYS A 19 10.56 -12.97 16.28
N GLY A 20 11.64 -13.04 15.50
CA GLY A 20 12.02 -14.20 14.70
C GLY A 20 11.21 -14.39 13.41
N GLY A 21 10.37 -13.44 13.04
CA GLY A 21 9.54 -13.48 11.83
C GLY A 21 10.29 -13.04 10.58
N LYS A 22 9.68 -13.29 9.41
CA LYS A 22 10.16 -12.78 8.13
C LYS A 22 10.02 -11.26 8.08
N VAL A 23 10.97 -10.57 7.45
CA VAL A 23 10.98 -9.10 7.35
C VAL A 23 10.31 -8.66 6.05
N PHE A 24 9.05 -8.23 6.12
CA PHE A 24 8.37 -7.61 4.99
C PHE A 24 8.09 -6.14 5.27
N TRP A 25 8.76 -5.28 4.51
CA TRP A 25 8.70 -3.84 4.67
C TRP A 25 7.49 -3.25 3.95
N SER A 26 6.67 -2.48 4.68
CA SER A 26 5.43 -1.87 4.17
C SER A 26 5.69 -1.02 2.93
N ARG A 27 6.52 0.02 3.00
CA ARG A 27 6.80 0.86 1.83
C ARG A 27 7.43 0.09 0.66
N GLY A 28 8.29 -0.90 0.94
CA GLY A 28 8.85 -1.76 -0.10
C GLY A 28 7.76 -2.50 -0.87
N ASN A 29 6.83 -3.12 -0.15
CA ASN A 29 5.67 -3.79 -0.74
C ASN A 29 4.68 -2.79 -1.35
N GLY A 30 4.56 -1.58 -0.79
CA GLY A 30 3.78 -0.50 -1.38
C GLY A 30 4.28 -0.11 -2.79
N TRP A 31 5.60 -0.02 -2.97
CA TRP A 31 6.17 0.21 -4.30
C TRP A 31 5.89 -0.93 -5.28
N VAL A 32 5.86 -2.18 -4.81
CA VAL A 32 5.51 -3.32 -5.66
C VAL A 32 4.05 -3.23 -6.08
N LEU A 33 3.13 -3.11 -5.12
CA LEU A 33 1.70 -3.09 -5.42
C LEU A 33 1.29 -1.86 -6.24
N GLY A 34 1.79 -0.68 -5.87
CA GLY A 34 1.59 0.55 -6.65
C GLY A 34 2.21 0.46 -8.05
N GLY A 35 3.39 -0.17 -8.16
CA GLY A 35 4.03 -0.42 -9.45
C GLY A 35 3.24 -1.38 -10.34
N LEU A 36 2.58 -2.40 -9.78
CA LEU A 36 1.67 -3.28 -10.53
C LEU A 36 0.49 -2.49 -11.10
N ALA A 37 -0.11 -1.58 -10.32
CA ALA A 37 -1.16 -0.71 -10.80
C ALA A 37 -0.67 0.17 -11.97
N GLU A 38 0.53 0.76 -11.86
CA GLU A 38 1.10 1.57 -12.95
C GLU A 38 1.44 0.72 -14.19
N VAL A 39 1.97 -0.49 -14.03
CA VAL A 39 2.22 -1.40 -15.17
C VAL A 39 0.91 -1.70 -15.90
N LEU A 40 -0.14 -2.09 -15.16
CA LEU A 40 -1.45 -2.41 -15.74
C LEU A 40 -2.12 -1.23 -16.43
N LYS A 41 -1.87 -0.01 -15.96
CA LYS A 41 -2.39 1.21 -16.55
C LYS A 41 -1.85 1.48 -17.96
N TYR A 42 -0.61 1.09 -18.23
CA TYR A 42 0.04 1.29 -19.52
C TYR A 42 0.13 0.02 -20.38
N LEU A 43 -0.13 -1.14 -19.79
CA LEU A 43 -0.15 -2.40 -20.54
C LEU A 43 -1.45 -2.47 -21.34
N PRO A 44 -1.41 -2.75 -22.66
CA PRO A 44 -2.60 -2.88 -23.50
C PRO A 44 -3.62 -3.87 -22.93
N GLU A 45 -4.90 -3.56 -23.03
CA GLU A 45 -5.98 -4.45 -22.53
C GLU A 45 -6.01 -5.79 -23.29
N GLU A 46 -5.64 -5.78 -24.55
CA GLU A 46 -5.56 -6.94 -25.44
C GLU A 46 -4.32 -7.81 -25.22
N ASP A 47 -3.37 -7.43 -24.34
CA ASP A 47 -2.19 -8.23 -24.05
C ASP A 47 -2.56 -9.49 -23.27
N LYS A 48 -2.85 -10.57 -23.99
CA LYS A 48 -3.21 -11.87 -23.42
C LYS A 48 -2.04 -12.62 -22.79
N LYS A 49 -0.80 -12.16 -22.98
CA LYS A 49 0.39 -12.84 -22.50
C LYS A 49 0.80 -12.40 -21.10
N TYR A 50 0.84 -11.10 -20.86
CA TYR A 50 1.39 -10.56 -19.61
C TYR A 50 0.33 -9.96 -18.70
N ARG A 51 -0.75 -9.37 -19.23
CA ARG A 51 -1.80 -8.76 -18.42
C ARG A 51 -2.41 -9.71 -17.40
N PRO A 52 -2.82 -10.96 -17.74
CA PRO A 52 -3.40 -11.88 -16.74
C PRO A 52 -2.44 -12.19 -15.59
N PHE A 53 -1.14 -12.28 -15.85
CA PHE A 53 -0.13 -12.49 -14.83
C PHE A 53 -0.06 -11.31 -13.83
N TYR A 54 -0.07 -10.08 -14.33
CA TYR A 54 -0.01 -8.89 -13.48
C TYR A 54 -1.31 -8.65 -12.72
N GLU A 55 -2.46 -8.94 -13.32
CA GLU A 55 -3.76 -8.88 -12.65
C GLU A 55 -3.85 -9.90 -11.51
N GLN A 56 -3.47 -11.15 -11.75
CA GLN A 56 -3.40 -12.18 -10.72
C GLN A 56 -2.47 -11.76 -9.57
N LEU A 57 -1.30 -11.23 -9.88
CA LEU A 57 -0.34 -10.81 -8.87
C LEU A 57 -0.88 -9.62 -8.04
N LEU A 58 -1.58 -8.68 -8.67
CA LEU A 58 -2.27 -7.58 -7.98
C LEU A 58 -3.37 -8.13 -7.06
N GLN A 59 -4.17 -9.10 -7.50
CA GLN A 59 -5.22 -9.72 -6.70
C GLN A 59 -4.65 -10.44 -5.47
N GLU A 60 -3.68 -11.33 -5.66
CA GLU A 60 -3.06 -12.10 -4.59
C GLU A 60 -2.40 -11.21 -3.54
N MET A 61 -1.67 -10.19 -4.00
CA MET A 61 -1.02 -9.25 -3.11
C MET A 61 -2.02 -8.34 -2.38
N SER A 62 -3.08 -7.89 -3.06
CA SER A 62 -4.14 -7.08 -2.45
C SER A 62 -4.89 -7.84 -1.37
N GLU A 63 -5.17 -9.13 -1.58
CA GLU A 63 -5.79 -10.02 -0.58
C GLU A 63 -4.95 -10.06 0.70
N LYS A 64 -3.65 -10.34 0.55
CA LYS A 64 -2.72 -10.37 1.69
C LYS A 64 -2.61 -9.02 2.38
N ILE A 65 -2.43 -7.95 1.62
CA ILE A 65 -2.31 -6.59 2.17
C ILE A 65 -3.58 -6.18 2.91
N ALA A 66 -4.76 -6.45 2.36
CA ALA A 66 -6.03 -6.15 3.03
C ALA A 66 -6.13 -6.83 4.40
N SER A 67 -5.69 -8.08 4.51
CA SER A 67 -5.71 -8.83 5.78
C SER A 67 -4.77 -8.26 6.86
N LEU A 68 -3.83 -7.41 6.48
CA LEU A 68 -2.83 -6.82 7.38
C LEU A 68 -3.16 -5.36 7.78
N GLN A 69 -4.28 -4.79 7.27
CA GLN A 69 -4.71 -3.45 7.66
C GLN A 69 -5.13 -3.43 9.14
N ARG A 70 -4.64 -2.45 9.88
CA ARG A 70 -5.02 -2.27 11.28
C ARG A 70 -6.37 -1.52 11.37
N GLU A 71 -6.99 -1.58 12.55
CA GLU A 71 -8.29 -0.94 12.80
C GLU A 71 -8.30 0.57 12.55
N ASP A 72 -7.15 1.23 12.80
CA ASP A 72 -6.96 2.66 12.54
C ASP A 72 -6.73 3.02 11.07
N GLY A 73 -6.80 2.03 10.17
CA GLY A 73 -6.69 2.19 8.73
C GLY A 73 -5.26 2.18 8.19
N TYR A 74 -4.25 2.21 9.04
CA TYR A 74 -2.85 2.18 8.63
C TYR A 74 -2.32 0.75 8.49
N TRP A 75 -1.27 0.62 7.68
CA TRP A 75 -0.31 -0.48 7.75
C TRP A 75 0.94 0.00 8.47
N ARG A 76 1.55 -0.89 9.25
CA ARG A 76 2.78 -0.60 9.99
C ARG A 76 4.02 -0.86 9.14
N THR A 77 5.16 -0.29 9.52
CA THR A 77 6.41 -0.48 8.75
C THR A 77 6.81 -1.94 8.59
N ASN A 78 6.57 -2.79 9.61
CA ASN A 78 6.69 -4.25 9.52
C ASN A 78 5.30 -4.86 9.33
N LEU A 79 5.06 -5.46 8.17
CA LEU A 79 3.73 -5.94 7.79
C LEU A 79 3.27 -7.13 8.63
N LEU A 80 4.13 -8.13 8.88
CA LEU A 80 3.72 -9.32 9.62
C LEU A 80 3.78 -9.15 11.14
N ASN A 81 4.70 -8.34 11.64
CA ASN A 81 4.88 -8.08 13.07
C ASN A 81 4.69 -6.59 13.38
N ALA A 82 3.48 -6.11 13.16
CA ALA A 82 3.08 -4.70 13.28
C ALA A 82 3.43 -4.09 14.66
N ASP A 83 3.37 -4.88 15.71
CA ASP A 83 3.59 -4.42 17.09
C ASP A 83 5.06 -4.12 17.42
N ILE A 84 6.02 -4.54 16.57
CA ILE A 84 7.43 -4.13 16.71
C ILE A 84 7.57 -2.61 16.49
N TYR A 85 6.81 -2.06 15.53
CA TYR A 85 6.77 -0.63 15.24
C TYR A 85 5.29 -0.19 15.16
N PRO A 86 4.62 0.04 16.31
CA PRO A 86 3.17 0.23 16.38
C PRO A 86 2.68 1.58 15.86
N MET A 87 3.58 2.49 15.48
CA MET A 87 3.21 3.82 15.01
C MET A 87 2.58 3.77 13.61
N PRO A 88 1.68 4.73 13.28
CA PRO A 88 1.19 4.93 11.92
C PRO A 88 2.34 5.03 10.90
N GLU A 89 2.10 4.60 9.67
CA GLU A 89 3.05 4.78 8.57
C GLU A 89 2.31 5.12 7.28
N THR A 90 2.57 6.30 6.72
CA THR A 90 1.77 6.84 5.62
C THR A 90 2.25 6.42 4.24
N SER A 91 3.54 6.12 4.05
CA SER A 91 4.05 5.83 2.71
C SER A 91 3.57 4.50 2.16
N GLY A 92 3.60 3.43 2.96
CA GLY A 92 3.03 2.14 2.57
C GLY A 92 1.50 2.20 2.52
N THR A 93 0.87 2.82 3.53
CA THR A 93 -0.58 3.01 3.58
C THR A 93 -1.10 3.69 2.32
N GLY A 94 -0.48 4.78 1.91
CA GLY A 94 -0.89 5.51 0.71
C GLY A 94 -0.77 4.67 -0.56
N LEU A 95 0.35 3.98 -0.76
CA LEU A 95 0.58 3.15 -1.95
C LEU A 95 -0.37 1.95 -2.01
N PHE A 96 -0.64 1.29 -0.89
CA PHE A 96 -1.60 0.18 -0.83
C PHE A 96 -3.02 0.64 -1.14
N THR A 97 -3.46 1.72 -0.50
CA THR A 97 -4.79 2.29 -0.73
C THR A 97 -4.98 2.71 -2.18
N TYR A 98 -3.97 3.37 -2.78
CA TYR A 98 -3.96 3.72 -4.20
C TYR A 98 -4.15 2.50 -5.10
N ALA A 99 -3.28 1.49 -4.94
CA ALA A 99 -3.29 0.33 -5.84
C ALA A 99 -4.57 -0.50 -5.73
N ILE A 100 -5.12 -0.65 -4.51
CA ILE A 100 -6.40 -1.32 -4.29
C ILE A 100 -7.53 -0.52 -4.96
N MET A 101 -7.56 0.81 -4.82
CA MET A 101 -8.57 1.65 -5.45
C MET A 101 -8.49 1.59 -6.99
N TYR A 102 -7.27 1.61 -7.55
CA TYR A 102 -7.05 1.36 -8.97
C TYR A 102 -7.62 0.00 -9.40
N GLY A 103 -7.33 -1.08 -8.65
CA GLY A 103 -7.85 -2.41 -8.94
C GLY A 103 -9.39 -2.48 -8.94
N ILE A 104 -10.05 -1.74 -8.05
CA ILE A 104 -11.52 -1.59 -8.05
C ILE A 104 -11.99 -0.85 -9.31
N ASN A 105 -11.37 0.27 -9.66
CA ASN A 105 -11.73 1.06 -10.84
C ASN A 105 -11.58 0.29 -12.16
N GLN A 106 -10.66 -0.67 -12.20
CA GLN A 106 -10.45 -1.53 -13.37
C GLN A 106 -11.27 -2.84 -13.35
N GLY A 107 -12.11 -3.06 -12.34
CA GLY A 107 -12.88 -4.30 -12.18
C GLY A 107 -12.02 -5.54 -11.86
N ILE A 108 -10.72 -5.35 -11.53
CA ILE A 108 -9.81 -6.43 -11.14
C ILE A 108 -10.10 -6.90 -9.71
N LEU A 109 -10.51 -5.98 -8.84
CA LEU A 109 -10.84 -6.23 -7.45
C LEU A 109 -12.33 -5.96 -7.21
N PRO A 110 -13.07 -6.87 -6.51
CA PRO A 110 -14.49 -6.66 -6.20
C PRO A 110 -14.68 -5.49 -5.22
N ALA A 111 -15.51 -4.52 -5.61
CA ALA A 111 -15.73 -3.28 -4.87
C ALA A 111 -16.33 -3.51 -3.48
N ASP A 112 -17.28 -4.42 -3.34
CA ASP A 112 -17.93 -4.78 -2.07
C ASP A 112 -16.92 -5.21 -1.00
N LYS A 113 -15.92 -5.97 -1.38
CA LYS A 113 -14.86 -6.45 -0.49
C LYS A 113 -13.85 -5.37 -0.15
N TYR A 114 -13.40 -4.59 -1.14
CA TYR A 114 -12.21 -3.74 -0.99
C TYR A 114 -12.50 -2.26 -0.71
N LEU A 115 -13.69 -1.73 -1.01
CA LEU A 115 -14.04 -0.34 -0.67
C LEU A 115 -13.94 -0.03 0.84
N PRO A 116 -14.34 -0.91 1.76
CA PRO A 116 -14.14 -0.65 3.19
C PRO A 116 -12.66 -0.49 3.57
N ILE A 117 -11.75 -1.25 2.93
CA ILE A 117 -10.30 -1.17 3.12
C ILE A 117 -9.78 0.18 2.62
N VAL A 118 -10.19 0.57 1.42
CA VAL A 118 -9.83 1.87 0.82
C VAL A 118 -10.32 3.03 1.67
N ARG A 119 -11.57 2.99 2.15
CA ARG A 119 -12.12 4.06 3.01
C ARG A 119 -11.31 4.24 4.28
N LYS A 120 -11.00 3.16 4.99
CA LYS A 120 -10.14 3.22 6.19
C LYS A 120 -8.75 3.79 5.87
N GLY A 121 -8.13 3.34 4.78
CA GLY A 121 -6.83 3.84 4.34
C GLY A 121 -6.87 5.33 3.97
N TRP A 122 -7.90 5.77 3.25
CA TRP A 122 -8.12 7.17 2.92
C TRP A 122 -8.30 8.04 4.17
N ASP A 123 -9.17 7.64 5.09
CA ASP A 123 -9.41 8.36 6.34
C ASP A 123 -8.14 8.47 7.18
N ALA A 124 -7.32 7.40 7.22
CA ALA A 124 -6.03 7.41 7.88
C ALA A 124 -5.06 8.42 7.24
N MET A 125 -4.99 8.43 5.91
CA MET A 125 -4.13 9.38 5.17
C MET A 125 -4.57 10.82 5.37
N VAL A 126 -5.87 11.12 5.35
CA VAL A 126 -6.42 12.48 5.62
C VAL A 126 -6.11 12.91 7.04
N LYS A 127 -6.28 12.04 8.04
CA LYS A 127 -5.94 12.32 9.45
C LYS A 127 -4.44 12.55 9.67
N ALA A 128 -3.58 12.04 8.79
CA ALA A 128 -2.14 12.28 8.85
C ALA A 128 -1.73 13.67 8.35
N VAL A 129 -2.62 14.39 7.66
CA VAL A 129 -2.36 15.77 7.24
C VAL A 129 -2.45 16.68 8.45
N ASN A 130 -1.38 17.38 8.75
CA ASN A 130 -1.32 18.30 9.87
C ASN A 130 -1.90 19.69 9.51
N THR A 131 -1.94 20.60 10.48
CA THR A 131 -2.47 21.97 10.32
C THR A 131 -1.67 22.83 9.31
N GLU A 132 -0.45 22.41 8.97
CA GLU A 132 0.39 23.06 7.96
C GLU A 132 0.18 22.43 6.55
N GLY A 133 -0.74 21.49 6.39
CA GLY A 133 -0.99 20.80 5.13
C GLY A 133 0.04 19.71 4.77
N LYS A 134 0.90 19.29 5.71
CA LYS A 134 1.92 18.27 5.49
C LYS A 134 1.41 16.88 5.90
N VAL A 135 1.68 15.88 5.07
CA VAL A 135 1.40 14.46 5.41
C VAL A 135 2.47 14.00 6.39
N GLY A 136 2.09 13.77 7.63
CA GLY A 136 2.98 13.26 8.69
C GLY A 136 3.11 11.74 8.68
N TRP A 137 3.72 11.20 9.76
CA TRP A 137 3.90 9.76 9.97
C TRP A 137 4.58 9.02 8.81
N THR A 138 5.47 9.69 8.11
CA THR A 138 6.21 9.11 6.99
C THR A 138 7.52 8.49 7.48
N GLN A 139 7.71 7.20 7.29
CA GLN A 139 9.02 6.63 7.55
C GLN A 139 10.08 7.29 6.66
N MET A 140 11.14 7.80 7.27
CA MET A 140 12.27 8.40 6.57
C MET A 140 12.93 7.39 5.62
N VAL A 141 13.81 7.86 4.74
CA VAL A 141 14.56 6.97 3.82
C VAL A 141 15.23 5.87 4.63
N ALA A 142 14.92 4.63 4.29
CA ALA A 142 15.36 3.44 5.01
C ALA A 142 15.52 2.26 4.05
N GLN A 143 16.03 1.15 4.58
CA GLN A 143 16.17 -0.11 3.83
C GLN A 143 15.32 -1.25 4.41
N LYS A 144 14.66 -1.02 5.54
CA LYS A 144 13.89 -2.01 6.30
C LYS A 144 12.81 -1.34 7.15
N PRO A 145 11.89 -2.11 7.75
CA PRO A 145 11.00 -1.60 8.79
C PRO A 145 11.75 -0.87 9.89
N GLY A 146 11.13 0.17 10.45
CA GLY A 146 11.73 0.97 11.52
C GLY A 146 10.75 1.96 12.12
N LYS A 147 11.22 2.74 13.08
CA LYS A 147 10.42 3.74 13.78
C LYS A 147 9.95 4.85 12.84
N VAL A 148 8.78 5.41 13.15
CA VAL A 148 8.16 6.53 12.47
C VAL A 148 7.86 7.62 13.48
N VAL A 149 8.01 8.87 13.10
CA VAL A 149 7.73 10.03 13.94
C VAL A 149 6.63 10.89 13.29
N LYS A 150 5.71 11.40 14.10
CA LYS A 150 4.53 12.13 13.63
C LYS A 150 4.86 13.30 12.69
N LYS A 151 5.94 14.04 12.98
CA LYS A 151 6.35 15.23 12.21
C LYS A 151 7.07 14.91 10.88
N ASP A 152 7.49 13.66 10.69
CA ASP A 152 8.27 13.28 9.51
C ASP A 152 7.36 13.24 8.28
N THR A 153 7.77 13.93 7.23
CA THR A 153 7.08 14.03 5.94
C THR A 153 8.06 13.82 4.80
N ARG A 154 7.61 13.24 3.70
CA ARG A 154 8.39 13.06 2.46
C ARG A 154 7.47 13.11 1.25
N ALA A 155 8.03 13.49 0.12
CA ALA A 155 7.31 13.64 -1.14
C ALA A 155 6.53 12.37 -1.55
N TYR A 156 7.05 11.17 -1.25
CA TYR A 156 6.39 9.92 -1.61
C TYR A 156 5.09 9.65 -0.82
N SER A 157 4.93 10.16 0.40
CA SER A 157 3.65 10.09 1.12
C SER A 157 2.65 11.11 0.59
N VAL A 158 3.11 12.31 0.25
CA VAL A 158 2.27 13.33 -0.41
C VAL A 158 1.82 12.82 -1.78
N GLY A 159 2.74 12.29 -2.58
CA GLY A 159 2.43 11.71 -3.89
C GLY A 159 1.39 10.59 -3.81
N SER A 160 1.55 9.66 -2.87
CA SER A 160 0.57 8.57 -2.70
C SER A 160 -0.81 9.07 -2.25
N LEU A 161 -0.90 10.10 -1.40
CA LEU A 161 -2.18 10.74 -1.06
C LEU A 161 -2.88 11.32 -2.31
N LEU A 162 -2.13 12.00 -3.17
CA LEU A 162 -2.67 12.56 -4.42
C LEU A 162 -3.10 11.46 -5.40
N MET A 163 -2.36 10.36 -5.47
CA MET A 163 -2.73 9.19 -6.28
C MET A 163 -4.03 8.56 -5.80
N ILE A 164 -4.23 8.39 -4.48
CA ILE A 164 -5.50 7.92 -3.92
C ILE A 164 -6.64 8.86 -4.28
N ALA A 165 -6.46 10.16 -4.06
CA ALA A 165 -7.48 11.17 -4.35
C ALA A 165 -7.91 11.13 -5.83
N SER A 166 -6.95 10.95 -6.74
CA SER A 166 -7.21 10.81 -8.17
C SER A 166 -8.07 9.58 -8.50
N GLU A 167 -7.75 8.41 -7.91
CA GLU A 167 -8.52 7.19 -8.15
C GLU A 167 -9.91 7.23 -7.49
N LEU A 168 -10.03 7.83 -6.30
CA LEU A 168 -11.34 8.06 -5.65
C LEU A 168 -12.21 9.01 -6.46
N TYR A 169 -11.63 10.08 -7.01
CA TYR A 169 -12.35 11.00 -7.89
C TYR A 169 -12.91 10.26 -9.13
N ARG A 170 -12.11 9.44 -9.80
CA ARG A 170 -12.56 8.62 -10.93
C ARG A 170 -13.71 7.70 -10.55
N TYR A 171 -13.59 7.01 -9.41
CA TYR A 171 -14.63 6.13 -8.93
C TYR A 171 -15.96 6.86 -8.72
N LEU A 172 -15.92 8.01 -8.05
CA LEU A 172 -17.11 8.82 -7.79
C LEU A 172 -17.73 9.40 -9.08
N ASP A 173 -16.90 9.74 -10.05
CA ASP A 173 -17.37 10.28 -11.33
C ASP A 173 -18.04 9.20 -12.18
N ASN A 174 -17.49 7.98 -12.18
CA ASN A 174 -18.05 6.85 -12.93
C ASN A 174 -19.32 6.24 -12.28
N ASN A 175 -19.65 6.58 -11.05
CA ASN A 175 -20.80 6.04 -10.31
C ASN A 175 -21.84 7.13 -9.97
N LYS A 176 -21.84 8.23 -10.70
CA LYS A 176 -22.92 9.24 -10.70
C LYS A 176 -24.06 8.79 -11.61
#